data_351e0130afdcc640bbef178ed70ad68f
#
_entry.id   351e0130afdcc640bbef178ed70ad68f
#
_cell.length_a   1.000
_cell.length_b   1.000
_cell.length_c   1.000
_cell.angle_alpha   90.00
_cell.angle_beta   90.00
_cell.angle_gamma   90.00
#
_symmetry.space_group_name_H-M   'P 1'
#
loop_
_entity.id
_entity.type
_entity.pdbx_description
1 polymer ?
#
loop_
_entity_poly.entity_id
_entity_poly.type
_entity_poly.pdbx_seq_one_letter_code
_entity_poly.pdbx_strand_id
1 'polypeptide(L)'
;MKLLIKTYGIATILLLSFTLQTAAQTKRSTKRTKVVVRKNTKTVSKRVPRTKVTYKKQQRKVIAVRNIPNRKVVSHKGRNYYYSNNKFYTYSSGRYIAISPKLGFRISVLPRNYRTIRFNNRNYYNASGVFYIKTNNVYEVVDPEVGTIVYELPDNYEKVIIDGQVYYEFANVLYEKVQVDGTRAYEVVSIIEMD
;
A
#
# COMPACT_ATOMS: atom_id res chain seq x y z
N MET A 1 35.65 -35.67 -74.12
CA MET A 1 34.96 -34.48 -73.63
C MET A 1 33.69 -34.89 -72.86
N LYS A 2 33.87 -35.57 -71.77
CA LYS A 2 32.80 -36.05 -70.87
C LYS A 2 33.41 -36.17 -69.49
N LEU A 3 33.26 -35.17 -68.63
CA LEU A 3 33.57 -35.35 -67.18
C LEU A 3 33.64 -33.96 -66.42
N LEU A 4 32.71 -33.04 -66.69
CA LEU A 4 32.66 -31.79 -65.92
C LEU A 4 31.28 -31.30 -65.49
N ILE A 5 30.24 -32.18 -65.53
CA ILE A 5 28.87 -31.75 -65.18
C ILE A 5 28.33 -32.39 -63.88
N LYS A 6 29.13 -33.22 -63.17
CA LYS A 6 28.65 -33.95 -61.99
C LYS A 6 29.05 -33.35 -60.62
N THR A 7 29.83 -32.31 -60.55
CA THR A 7 30.32 -31.82 -59.24
C THR A 7 29.66 -30.56 -58.74
N TYR A 8 28.81 -29.90 -59.50
CA TYR A 8 28.11 -28.68 -59.04
C TYR A 8 26.70 -28.91 -58.49
N GLY A 9 26.15 -30.10 -58.65
CA GLY A 9 24.78 -30.43 -58.20
C GLY A 9 24.65 -30.74 -56.70
N ILE A 10 25.78 -31.09 -56.04
CA ILE A 10 25.73 -31.50 -54.62
C ILE A 10 25.99 -30.35 -53.65
N ALA A 11 26.68 -29.30 -54.11
CA ALA A 11 26.98 -28.12 -53.27
C ALA A 11 25.80 -27.19 -53.06
N THR A 12 24.84 -27.18 -53.97
CA THR A 12 23.62 -26.30 -53.88
C THR A 12 22.52 -26.84 -52.98
N ILE A 13 22.50 -28.15 -52.68
CA ILE A 13 21.51 -28.76 -51.82
C ILE A 13 21.87 -28.61 -50.33
N LEU A 14 23.15 -28.42 -50.01
CA LEU A 14 23.63 -28.30 -48.63
C LEU A 14 23.49 -26.88 -48.06
N LEU A 15 23.21 -25.86 -48.89
CA LEU A 15 23.03 -24.49 -48.49
C LEU A 15 21.57 -24.08 -48.21
N LEU A 16 20.60 -24.93 -48.51
CA LEU A 16 19.17 -24.68 -48.29
C LEU A 16 18.60 -25.25 -47.01
N SER A 17 19.41 -25.97 -46.21
CA SER A 17 18.91 -26.57 -44.94
C SER A 17 19.23 -25.76 -43.69
N PHE A 18 19.77 -24.51 -43.84
CA PHE A 18 20.19 -23.73 -42.67
C PHE A 18 19.30 -22.51 -42.35
N THR A 19 18.14 -22.41 -42.92
CA THR A 19 17.24 -21.29 -42.62
C THR A 19 15.86 -21.79 -42.29
N LEU A 20 15.62 -22.17 -41.02
CA LEU A 20 14.32 -22.12 -40.34
C LEU A 20 14.46 -22.65 -38.91
N GLN A 21 15.39 -22.05 -38.14
CA GLN A 21 15.22 -22.01 -36.71
C GLN A 21 15.00 -20.55 -36.28
N THR A 22 13.87 -19.98 -36.69
CA THR A 22 13.29 -18.90 -35.92
C THR A 22 12.75 -19.52 -34.65
N ALA A 23 13.62 -19.57 -33.63
CA ALA A 23 13.16 -19.80 -32.26
C ALA A 23 12.15 -18.69 -31.96
N ALA A 24 10.86 -19.06 -32.02
CA ALA A 24 9.81 -18.30 -31.37
C ALA A 24 10.14 -18.28 -29.89
N GLN A 25 10.96 -17.31 -29.46
CA GLN A 25 11.05 -16.91 -28.07
C GLN A 25 9.70 -16.35 -27.69
N THR A 26 8.78 -17.24 -27.35
CA THR A 26 7.60 -16.89 -26.57
C THR A 26 8.15 -16.24 -25.32
N LYS A 27 8.09 -14.90 -25.25
CA LYS A 27 8.27 -14.15 -24.01
C LYS A 27 7.23 -14.69 -23.04
N ARG A 28 7.55 -15.78 -22.33
CA ARG A 28 6.86 -16.15 -21.12
C ARG A 28 7.01 -14.96 -20.19
N SER A 29 6.04 -14.09 -20.16
CA SER A 29 5.84 -13.13 -19.09
C SER A 29 5.67 -13.96 -17.82
N THR A 30 6.77 -14.32 -17.21
CA THR A 30 6.79 -14.88 -15.86
C THR A 30 6.28 -13.75 -14.99
N LYS A 31 5.00 -13.82 -14.65
CA LYS A 31 4.39 -12.97 -13.62
C LYS A 31 5.19 -13.27 -12.35
N ARG A 32 6.18 -12.44 -12.07
CA ARG A 32 7.06 -12.61 -10.91
C ARG A 32 6.19 -12.49 -9.68
N THR A 33 5.83 -13.61 -9.09
CA THR A 33 5.07 -13.64 -7.84
C THR A 33 5.99 -13.10 -6.74
N LYS A 34 5.62 -11.99 -6.14
CA LYS A 34 6.38 -11.42 -5.03
C LYS A 34 6.40 -12.41 -3.88
N VAL A 35 7.59 -12.74 -3.39
CA VAL A 35 7.75 -13.62 -2.22
C VAL A 35 7.60 -12.78 -0.96
N VAL A 36 6.57 -13.07 -0.16
CA VAL A 36 6.32 -12.40 1.12
C VAL A 36 6.67 -13.37 2.24
N VAL A 37 7.67 -13.02 3.04
CA VAL A 37 8.11 -13.78 4.23
C VAL A 37 7.58 -13.12 5.49
N ARG A 38 6.80 -13.85 6.29
CA ARG A 38 6.19 -13.42 7.55
C ARG A 38 6.90 -14.04 8.75
N LYS A 39 6.94 -13.32 9.85
CA LYS A 39 7.48 -13.81 11.14
C LYS A 39 6.43 -14.51 12.00
N ASN A 40 5.21 -14.02 11.99
CA ASN A 40 4.13 -14.52 12.80
C ASN A 40 3.45 -15.71 12.12
N THR A 41 3.15 -16.74 12.90
CA THR A 41 2.46 -17.95 12.44
C THR A 41 0.96 -17.90 12.71
N LYS A 42 0.51 -17.02 13.63
CA LYS A 42 -0.91 -16.86 13.98
C LYS A 42 -1.56 -15.79 13.11
N THR A 43 -2.66 -16.13 12.47
CA THR A 43 -3.47 -15.19 11.69
C THR A 43 -4.37 -14.39 12.62
N VAL A 44 -4.30 -13.07 12.52
CA VAL A 44 -5.23 -12.16 13.23
C VAL A 44 -6.54 -12.08 12.44
N SER A 45 -7.66 -11.91 13.14
CA SER A 45 -8.95 -11.61 12.50
C SER A 45 -8.86 -10.36 11.64
N LYS A 46 -9.59 -10.29 10.52
CA LYS A 46 -9.63 -9.11 9.63
C LYS A 46 -10.04 -7.82 10.36
N ARG A 47 -10.81 -7.96 11.43
CA ARG A 47 -11.17 -6.88 12.36
C ARG A 47 -10.91 -7.34 13.78
N VAL A 48 -10.35 -6.44 14.60
CA VAL A 48 -9.98 -6.70 15.98
C VAL A 48 -10.65 -5.66 16.87
N PRO A 49 -11.40 -6.07 17.90
CA PRO A 49 -11.93 -5.16 18.90
C PRO A 49 -10.80 -4.40 19.60
N ARG A 50 -10.99 -3.12 19.84
CA ARG A 50 -10.01 -2.29 20.54
C ARG A 50 -9.61 -2.85 21.91
N THR A 51 -10.51 -3.52 22.58
CA THR A 51 -10.30 -4.15 23.91
C THR A 51 -9.22 -5.23 23.93
N LYS A 52 -8.93 -5.86 22.77
CA LYS A 52 -7.86 -6.85 22.60
C LYS A 52 -6.49 -6.26 22.31
N VAL A 53 -6.41 -4.95 22.09
CA VAL A 53 -5.17 -4.27 21.67
C VAL A 53 -4.50 -3.64 22.89
N THR A 54 -3.30 -4.11 23.24
CA THR A 54 -2.46 -3.54 24.29
C THR A 54 -1.34 -2.69 23.69
N TYR A 55 -1.32 -1.40 23.99
CA TYR A 55 -0.28 -0.50 23.53
C TYR A 55 0.96 -0.63 24.41
N LYS A 56 2.12 -0.92 23.81
CA LYS A 56 3.40 -1.06 24.54
C LYS A 56 3.87 0.25 25.17
N LYS A 57 3.61 1.36 24.51
CA LYS A 57 3.95 2.70 24.97
C LYS A 57 2.98 3.68 24.35
N GLN A 58 2.20 4.36 25.16
CA GLN A 58 1.36 5.44 24.65
C GLN A 58 2.23 6.65 24.33
N GLN A 59 2.45 6.93 23.05
CA GLN A 59 3.20 8.10 22.60
C GLN A 59 2.31 9.18 21.98
N ARG A 60 0.98 9.02 22.02
CA ARG A 60 0.07 10.00 21.43
C ARG A 60 0.10 11.31 22.20
N LYS A 61 1.00 12.21 21.79
CA LYS A 61 0.90 13.60 22.19
C LYS A 61 -0.34 14.19 21.55
N VAL A 62 -1.28 14.70 22.35
CA VAL A 62 -2.37 15.52 21.88
C VAL A 62 -1.77 16.80 21.32
N ILE A 63 -1.85 16.98 20.01
CA ILE A 63 -1.42 18.21 19.35
C ILE A 63 -2.62 19.15 19.33
N ALA A 64 -2.59 20.19 20.14
CA ALA A 64 -3.60 21.23 20.17
C ALA A 64 -2.94 22.58 19.85
N VAL A 65 -3.40 23.24 18.78
CA VAL A 65 -2.86 24.53 18.32
C VAL A 65 -3.96 25.56 18.20
N ARG A 66 -3.61 26.85 18.38
CA ARG A 66 -4.58 27.96 18.27
C ARG A 66 -4.96 28.27 16.82
N ASN A 67 -4.03 28.06 15.89
CA ASN A 67 -4.24 28.29 14.48
C ASN A 67 -3.61 27.21 13.62
N ILE A 68 -4.21 26.93 12.47
CA ILE A 68 -3.69 26.05 11.42
C ILE A 68 -3.71 26.80 10.09
N PRO A 69 -2.55 26.96 9.42
CA PRO A 69 -2.45 27.73 8.19
C PRO A 69 -3.16 26.99 7.04
N ASN A 70 -3.70 27.74 6.08
CA ASN A 70 -4.33 27.21 4.86
C ASN A 70 -5.33 26.07 5.09
N ARG A 71 -6.09 26.15 6.20
CA ARG A 71 -7.05 25.12 6.56
C ARG A 71 -8.18 25.02 5.54
N LYS A 72 -8.53 23.78 5.21
CA LYS A 72 -9.72 23.44 4.42
C LYS A 72 -10.75 22.80 5.33
N VAL A 73 -12.02 23.12 5.12
CA VAL A 73 -13.12 22.49 5.86
C VAL A 73 -13.42 21.14 5.23
N VAL A 74 -13.53 20.10 6.05
CA VAL A 74 -13.97 18.76 5.68
C VAL A 74 -15.27 18.48 6.42
N SER A 75 -16.39 18.57 5.71
CA SER A 75 -17.69 18.23 6.27
C SER A 75 -17.92 16.73 6.25
N HIS A 76 -18.30 16.14 7.39
CA HIS A 76 -18.54 14.72 7.51
C HIS A 76 -19.62 14.44 8.57
N LYS A 77 -20.69 13.75 8.18
CA LYS A 77 -21.82 13.40 9.06
C LYS A 77 -22.36 14.60 9.84
N GLY A 78 -22.58 15.73 9.14
CA GLY A 78 -23.12 16.97 9.71
C GLY A 78 -22.17 17.75 10.64
N ARG A 79 -20.89 17.36 10.74
CA ARG A 79 -19.87 18.04 11.53
C ARG A 79 -18.75 18.56 10.67
N ASN A 80 -18.18 19.70 11.03
CA ASN A 80 -17.02 20.28 10.36
C ASN A 80 -15.73 19.81 11.06
N TYR A 81 -14.82 19.35 10.24
CA TYR A 81 -13.43 19.07 10.57
C TYR A 81 -12.54 19.95 9.72
N TYR A 82 -11.26 19.97 10.01
CA TYR A 82 -10.32 20.84 9.32
C TYR A 82 -9.14 20.02 8.83
N TYR A 83 -8.65 20.36 7.66
CA TYR A 83 -7.51 19.70 7.05
C TYR A 83 -6.44 20.73 6.69
N SER A 84 -5.21 20.49 7.11
CA SER A 84 -4.05 21.31 6.78
C SER A 84 -2.77 20.49 6.94
N ASN A 85 -1.80 20.68 6.05
CA ASN A 85 -0.48 20.06 6.11
C ASN A 85 -0.55 18.54 6.38
N ASN A 86 -1.41 17.85 5.65
CA ASN A 86 -1.61 16.40 5.75
C ASN A 86 -2.10 15.88 7.11
N LYS A 87 -2.74 16.76 7.91
CA LYS A 87 -3.33 16.42 9.21
C LYS A 87 -4.77 16.85 9.26
N PHE A 88 -5.57 16.04 9.96
CA PHE A 88 -6.97 16.37 10.24
C PHE A 88 -7.11 16.89 11.66
N TYR A 89 -8.05 17.79 11.85
CA TYR A 89 -8.29 18.46 13.13
C TYR A 89 -9.78 18.56 13.42
N THR A 90 -10.12 18.47 14.69
CA THR A 90 -11.39 18.97 15.23
C THR A 90 -11.15 20.31 15.92
N TYR A 91 -12.19 21.12 16.05
CA TYR A 91 -12.13 22.39 16.77
C TYR A 91 -12.90 22.26 18.08
N SER A 92 -12.25 22.53 19.20
CA SER A 92 -12.87 22.49 20.52
C SER A 92 -12.18 23.49 21.44
N SER A 93 -12.96 24.20 22.26
CA SER A 93 -12.46 25.14 23.27
C SER A 93 -11.39 26.12 22.73
N GLY A 94 -11.64 26.70 21.57
CA GLY A 94 -10.76 27.70 20.95
C GLY A 94 -9.47 27.13 20.34
N ARG A 95 -9.35 25.80 20.20
CA ARG A 95 -8.15 25.13 19.67
C ARG A 95 -8.47 24.08 18.61
N TYR A 96 -7.55 23.92 17.66
CA TYR A 96 -7.56 22.82 16.71
C TYR A 96 -6.79 21.63 17.29
N ILE A 97 -7.48 20.54 17.50
CA ILE A 97 -6.95 19.31 18.08
C ILE A 97 -6.72 18.33 16.92
N ALA A 98 -5.48 17.89 16.73
CA ALA A 98 -5.16 16.90 15.70
C ALA A 98 -5.86 15.57 16.03
N ILE A 99 -6.47 14.97 15.03
CA ILE A 99 -7.18 13.70 15.13
C ILE A 99 -6.68 12.73 14.05
N SER A 100 -6.87 11.43 14.30
CA SER A 100 -6.77 10.44 13.24
C SER A 100 -7.85 10.69 12.18
N PRO A 101 -7.55 10.50 10.88
CA PRO A 101 -8.57 10.64 9.84
C PRO A 101 -9.70 9.64 10.07
N LYS A 102 -10.92 10.07 9.81
CA LYS A 102 -12.09 9.19 9.89
C LYS A 102 -12.41 8.62 8.52
N LEU A 103 -12.90 7.39 8.50
CA LEU A 103 -13.42 6.79 7.27
C LEU A 103 -14.47 7.68 6.62
N GLY A 104 -14.36 7.85 5.32
CA GLY A 104 -15.26 8.71 4.55
C GLY A 104 -14.88 10.19 4.56
N PHE A 105 -13.79 10.64 5.21
CA PHE A 105 -13.27 11.98 5.02
C PHE A 105 -12.83 12.17 3.57
N ARG A 106 -13.17 13.33 2.98
CA ARG A 106 -12.89 13.63 1.58
C ARG A 106 -12.03 14.86 1.44
N ILE A 107 -11.02 14.77 0.58
CA ILE A 107 -10.13 15.87 0.20
C ILE A 107 -10.07 15.97 -1.32
N SER A 108 -9.95 17.20 -1.85
CA SER A 108 -9.88 17.42 -3.30
C SER A 108 -8.48 17.17 -3.88
N VAL A 109 -7.43 17.30 -3.06
CA VAL A 109 -6.03 17.20 -3.49
C VAL A 109 -5.26 16.36 -2.49
N LEU A 110 -4.56 15.34 -2.99
CA LEU A 110 -3.64 14.54 -2.16
C LEU A 110 -2.38 15.33 -1.77
N PRO A 111 -1.77 15.01 -0.62
CA PRO A 111 -0.44 15.48 -0.30
C PRO A 111 0.58 15.10 -1.38
N ARG A 112 1.60 15.94 -1.60
CA ARG A 112 2.58 15.72 -2.69
C ARG A 112 3.38 14.42 -2.58
N ASN A 113 3.55 13.89 -1.39
CA ASN A 113 4.34 12.68 -1.09
C ASN A 113 3.51 11.39 -1.01
N TYR A 114 2.32 11.37 -1.63
CA TYR A 114 1.54 10.13 -1.67
C TYR A 114 2.22 9.05 -2.51
N ARG A 115 1.95 7.79 -2.17
CA ARG A 115 2.34 6.62 -2.95
C ARG A 115 1.10 5.88 -3.44
N THR A 116 1.12 5.45 -4.70
CA THR A 116 0.04 4.59 -5.24
C THR A 116 0.37 3.14 -4.95
N ILE A 117 -0.60 2.42 -4.38
CA ILE A 117 -0.50 1.01 -4.04
C ILE A 117 -1.65 0.29 -4.76
N ARG A 118 -1.31 -0.69 -5.58
CA ARG A 118 -2.31 -1.52 -6.26
C ARG A 118 -2.45 -2.85 -5.54
N PHE A 119 -3.66 -3.18 -5.12
CA PHE A 119 -3.99 -4.44 -4.47
C PHE A 119 -5.42 -4.86 -4.87
N ASN A 120 -5.62 -6.14 -5.23
CA ASN A 120 -6.90 -6.72 -5.65
C ASN A 120 -7.70 -5.85 -6.63
N ASN A 121 -7.04 -5.42 -7.74
CA ASN A 121 -7.63 -4.53 -8.77
C ASN A 121 -8.07 -3.14 -8.27
N ARG A 122 -7.73 -2.77 -7.03
CA ARG A 122 -8.01 -1.46 -6.46
C ARG A 122 -6.73 -0.63 -6.35
N ASN A 123 -6.81 0.65 -6.67
CA ASN A 123 -5.73 1.59 -6.47
C ASN A 123 -5.97 2.36 -5.16
N TYR A 124 -5.07 2.18 -4.22
CA TYR A 124 -4.99 3.00 -3.00
C TYR A 124 -3.96 4.08 -3.19
N TYR A 125 -4.22 5.25 -2.61
CA TYR A 125 -3.28 6.35 -2.51
C TYR A 125 -2.93 6.49 -1.03
N ASN A 126 -1.70 6.13 -0.66
CA ASN A 126 -1.22 6.23 0.72
C ASN A 126 -0.44 7.53 0.90
N ALA A 127 -0.89 8.36 1.82
CA ALA A 127 -0.23 9.61 2.18
C ALA A 127 -0.03 9.65 3.70
N SER A 128 1.24 9.57 4.13
CA SER A 128 1.61 9.54 5.56
C SER A 128 0.80 8.50 6.36
N GLY A 129 0.64 7.29 5.80
CA GLY A 129 -0.07 6.17 6.42
C GLY A 129 -1.59 6.19 6.29
N VAL A 130 -2.17 7.25 5.75
CA VAL A 130 -3.62 7.33 5.48
C VAL A 130 -3.89 6.81 4.09
N PHE A 131 -4.86 5.89 3.96
CA PHE A 131 -5.28 5.34 2.68
C PHE A 131 -6.49 6.07 2.12
N TYR A 132 -6.41 6.38 0.84
CA TYR A 132 -7.48 7.01 0.09
C TYR A 132 -7.80 6.19 -1.16
N ILE A 133 -9.05 6.27 -1.60
CA ILE A 133 -9.48 5.91 -2.95
C ILE A 133 -9.95 7.15 -3.68
N LYS A 134 -9.81 7.18 -5.01
CA LYS A 134 -10.35 8.26 -5.83
C LYS A 134 -11.80 7.94 -6.20
N THR A 135 -12.72 8.84 -5.88
CA THR A 135 -14.15 8.74 -6.21
C THR A 135 -14.62 10.11 -6.70
N ASN A 136 -15.15 10.19 -7.94
CA ASN A 136 -15.72 11.43 -8.49
C ASN A 136 -14.84 12.69 -8.26
N ASN A 137 -13.55 12.61 -8.66
CA ASN A 137 -12.56 13.70 -8.52
C ASN A 137 -12.20 14.12 -7.09
N VAL A 138 -12.63 13.39 -6.06
CA VAL A 138 -12.18 13.56 -4.68
C VAL A 138 -11.49 12.31 -4.19
N TYR A 139 -10.70 12.45 -3.14
CA TYR A 139 -10.02 11.35 -2.47
C TYR A 139 -10.69 11.09 -1.12
N GLU A 140 -11.21 9.89 -0.94
CA GLU A 140 -11.93 9.48 0.25
C GLU A 140 -11.06 8.58 1.12
N VAL A 141 -11.01 8.85 2.44
CA VAL A 141 -10.30 8.01 3.41
C VAL A 141 -11.02 6.67 3.55
N VAL A 142 -10.28 5.59 3.39
CA VAL A 142 -10.78 4.22 3.47
C VAL A 142 -9.85 3.34 4.30
N ASP A 143 -10.39 2.23 4.80
CA ASP A 143 -9.58 1.12 5.31
C ASP A 143 -8.91 0.40 4.11
N PRO A 144 -7.62 0.07 4.19
CA PRO A 144 -6.98 -0.80 3.22
C PRO A 144 -7.45 -2.24 3.40
N GLU A 145 -7.43 -3.03 2.33
CA GLU A 145 -7.67 -4.46 2.43
C GLU A 145 -6.50 -5.18 3.12
N VAL A 146 -6.82 -6.22 3.90
CA VAL A 146 -5.81 -7.14 4.47
C VAL A 146 -4.98 -7.76 3.36
N GLY A 147 -3.65 -7.79 3.55
CA GLY A 147 -2.68 -8.19 2.53
C GLY A 147 -2.06 -7.01 1.76
N THR A 148 -2.59 -5.79 1.93
CA THR A 148 -1.97 -4.59 1.33
C THR A 148 -0.57 -4.37 1.90
N ILE A 149 0.43 -4.16 1.03
CA ILE A 149 1.82 -3.96 1.43
C ILE A 149 2.19 -2.49 1.33
N VAL A 150 2.85 -1.97 2.37
CA VAL A 150 3.53 -0.67 2.39
C VAL A 150 5.00 -0.86 2.77
N TYR A 151 5.88 -0.01 2.25
CA TYR A 151 7.32 -0.11 2.53
C TYR A 151 7.76 0.80 3.67
N GLU A 152 6.92 1.72 4.10
CA GLU A 152 7.19 2.67 5.18
C GLU A 152 5.93 2.84 6.04
N LEU A 153 6.14 3.03 7.35
CA LEU A 153 5.11 3.49 8.28
C LEU A 153 5.42 4.94 8.67
N PRO A 154 4.40 5.75 9.03
CA PRO A 154 4.62 7.08 9.60
C PRO A 154 5.43 7.00 10.89
N ASP A 155 6.23 8.04 11.19
CA ASP A 155 7.10 8.07 12.39
C ASP A 155 6.36 7.90 13.71
N ASN A 156 5.08 8.25 13.74
CA ASN A 156 4.21 8.17 14.92
C ASN A 156 3.37 6.88 14.97
N TYR A 157 3.81 5.81 14.29
CA TYR A 157 3.20 4.49 14.48
C TYR A 157 3.38 4.02 15.93
N GLU A 158 2.48 3.18 16.41
CA GLU A 158 2.56 2.58 17.73
C GLU A 158 2.81 1.07 17.64
N LYS A 159 3.54 0.54 18.63
CA LYS A 159 3.69 -0.92 18.78
C LYS A 159 2.60 -1.42 19.71
N VAL A 160 1.87 -2.43 19.27
CA VAL A 160 0.79 -3.05 20.02
C VAL A 160 1.02 -4.54 20.17
N ILE A 161 0.38 -5.13 21.20
CA ILE A 161 0.37 -6.57 21.45
C ILE A 161 -1.06 -7.05 21.30
N ILE A 162 -1.23 -8.13 20.55
CA ILE A 162 -2.48 -8.87 20.40
C ILE A 162 -2.14 -10.36 20.52
N ASP A 163 -2.77 -11.05 21.43
CA ASP A 163 -2.54 -12.49 21.69
C ASP A 163 -1.06 -12.87 21.86
N GLY A 164 -0.29 -11.97 22.54
CA GLY A 164 1.14 -12.13 22.80
C GLY A 164 2.06 -11.78 21.64
N GLN A 165 1.54 -11.40 20.46
CA GLN A 165 2.34 -11.03 19.28
C GLN A 165 2.41 -9.52 19.10
N VAL A 166 3.54 -9.04 18.56
CA VAL A 166 3.78 -7.62 18.34
C VAL A 166 3.37 -7.23 16.92
N TYR A 167 2.54 -6.20 16.83
CA TYR A 167 2.12 -5.54 15.60
C TYR A 167 2.46 -4.06 15.64
N TYR A 168 2.30 -3.41 14.50
CA TYR A 168 2.46 -1.96 14.35
C TYR A 168 1.10 -1.36 14.03
N GLU A 169 0.72 -0.30 14.73
CA GLU A 169 -0.57 0.37 14.53
C GLU A 169 -0.39 1.79 14.04
N PHE A 170 -1.15 2.16 13.02
CA PHE A 170 -1.35 3.56 12.64
C PHE A 170 -2.75 3.76 12.10
N ALA A 171 -3.46 4.78 12.62
CA ALA A 171 -4.82 5.17 12.20
C ALA A 171 -5.81 3.98 12.19
N ASN A 172 -5.74 3.13 13.20
CA ASN A 172 -6.53 1.89 13.38
C ASN A 172 -6.19 0.75 12.40
N VAL A 173 -5.19 0.91 11.55
CA VAL A 173 -4.69 -0.15 10.69
C VAL A 173 -3.56 -0.88 11.42
N LEU A 174 -3.67 -2.21 11.48
CA LEU A 174 -2.65 -3.08 12.05
C LEU A 174 -1.74 -3.63 10.95
N TYR A 175 -0.46 -3.55 11.19
CA TYR A 175 0.57 -4.03 10.29
C TYR A 175 1.46 -5.08 10.92
N GLU A 176 1.85 -6.05 10.15
CA GLU A 176 2.93 -6.97 10.47
C GLU A 176 4.18 -6.60 9.65
N LYS A 177 5.35 -6.66 10.29
CA LYS A 177 6.63 -6.49 9.58
C LYS A 177 6.95 -7.74 8.79
N VAL A 178 7.12 -7.57 7.47
CA VAL A 178 7.40 -8.65 6.52
C VAL A 178 8.63 -8.32 5.68
N GLN A 179 9.08 -9.30 4.91
CA GLN A 179 10.05 -9.08 3.83
C GLN A 179 9.38 -9.40 2.49
N VAL A 180 9.52 -8.50 1.53
CA VAL A 180 9.04 -8.67 0.16
C VAL A 180 10.25 -8.63 -0.75
N ASP A 181 10.56 -9.74 -1.40
CA ASP A 181 11.75 -9.90 -2.23
C ASP A 181 13.04 -9.44 -1.52
N GLY A 182 13.19 -9.81 -0.22
CA GLY A 182 14.32 -9.42 0.62
C GLY A 182 14.27 -8.00 1.19
N THR A 183 13.33 -7.16 0.77
CA THR A 183 13.17 -5.79 1.26
C THR A 183 12.20 -5.72 2.43
N ARG A 184 12.54 -4.95 3.46
CA ARG A 184 11.63 -4.70 4.60
C ARG A 184 10.36 -4.01 4.12
N ALA A 185 9.22 -4.54 4.55
CA ALA A 185 7.91 -4.02 4.27
C ALA A 185 6.97 -4.26 5.46
N TYR A 186 5.74 -3.75 5.35
CA TYR A 186 4.69 -3.91 6.33
C TYR A 186 3.41 -4.33 5.60
N GLU A 187 2.81 -5.41 6.05
CA GLU A 187 1.56 -5.94 5.50
C GLU A 187 0.40 -5.55 6.41
N VAL A 188 -0.67 -5.05 5.84
CA VAL A 188 -1.93 -4.85 6.57
C VAL A 188 -2.49 -6.22 6.95
N VAL A 189 -2.64 -6.47 8.24
CA VAL A 189 -3.12 -7.76 8.76
C VAL A 189 -4.50 -7.66 9.38
N SER A 190 -4.89 -6.48 9.85
CA SER A 190 -6.20 -6.26 10.46
C SER A 190 -6.53 -4.76 10.57
N ILE A 191 -7.78 -4.48 10.88
CA ILE A 191 -8.29 -3.14 11.24
C ILE A 191 -8.82 -3.19 12.66
N ILE A 192 -8.48 -2.18 13.48
CA ILE A 192 -9.03 -2.03 14.83
C ILE A 192 -10.43 -1.40 14.70
N GLU A 193 -11.43 -2.07 15.29
CA GLU A 193 -12.78 -1.52 15.36
C GLU A 193 -12.81 -0.37 16.38
N MET A 194 -13.37 0.75 15.95
CA MET A 194 -13.68 1.87 16.83
C MET A 194 -15.16 1.76 17.20
N ASP A 195 -15.44 1.62 18.46
CA ASP A 195 -16.79 1.63 19.03
C ASP A 195 -17.50 2.96 18.74
#